data_37e39b880136b0446b9b21bd338c38f3
#
_entry.id   37e39b880136b0446b9b21bd338c38f3
#
_cell.length_a   1.000
_cell.length_b   1.000
_cell.length_c   1.000
_cell.angle_alpha   90.00
_cell.angle_beta   90.00
_cell.angle_gamma   90.00
#
_symmetry.space_group_name_H-M   'P 1'
#
loop_
_entity.id
_entity.type
_entity.pdbx_description
1 polymer ?
#
loop_
_entity_poly.entity_id
_entity_poly.type
_entity_poly.pdbx_seq_one_letter_code
_entity_poly.pdbx_strand_id
1 'polypeptide(L)'
;MLSHRKSLNILKKTNALLEGHFVLSSGLHSPKYIQCAKLLSQPHKADLICKSLAKKIKKNFKKIDLILAPAIGGIVIGYEIGKLLKKETIFCERLNGKFVLRRGFFIKRNTSVLIMEDVITTGKSSMECVKLIKKSRAKLAGFASIIDRSNKKNLKIKKKIISYIKIDVPTFKSNQLPANLKKIPYAFRYL
;
A
#
# COMPACT_ATOMS: atom_id res chain seq x y z
N MET A 1 18.20 -2.22 -9.21
CA MET A 1 17.29 -1.92 -8.07
C MET A 1 18.08 -1.17 -7.02
N LEU A 2 17.43 -0.22 -6.32
CA LEU A 2 18.06 0.43 -5.17
C LEU A 2 18.31 -0.61 -4.05
N SER A 3 19.40 -0.43 -3.30
CA SER A 3 19.64 -1.26 -2.11
C SER A 3 18.58 -0.98 -1.04
N HIS A 4 18.37 -1.92 -0.13
CA HIS A 4 17.42 -1.76 0.99
C HIS A 4 17.74 -0.50 1.81
N ARG A 5 19.02 -0.25 2.11
CA ARG A 5 19.49 0.95 2.83
C ARG A 5 19.15 2.25 2.09
N LYS A 6 19.39 2.31 0.77
CA LYS A 6 19.03 3.49 -0.05
C LYS A 6 17.52 3.72 -0.06
N SER A 7 16.74 2.65 -0.12
CA SER A 7 15.27 2.71 -0.08
C SER A 7 14.75 3.29 1.23
N LEU A 8 15.25 2.80 2.37
CA LEU A 8 14.89 3.33 3.69
C LEU A 8 15.29 4.79 3.83
N ASN A 9 16.47 5.18 3.32
CA ASN A 9 16.94 6.56 3.36
C ASN A 9 16.00 7.51 2.57
N ILE A 10 15.51 7.08 1.40
CA ILE A 10 14.51 7.87 0.64
C ILE A 10 13.23 8.05 1.47
N LEU A 11 12.71 6.96 2.07
CA LEU A 11 11.51 7.02 2.89
C LEU A 11 11.67 7.94 4.11
N LYS A 12 12.83 7.93 4.76
CA LYS A 12 13.15 8.85 5.89
C LYS A 12 13.27 10.30 5.41
N LYS A 13 14.05 10.56 4.35
CA LYS A 13 14.25 11.92 3.79
C LYS A 13 12.95 12.55 3.24
N THR A 14 11.96 11.76 2.91
CA THR A 14 10.64 12.23 2.48
C THR A 14 9.62 12.31 3.60
N ASN A 15 10.01 11.99 4.84
CA ASN A 15 9.12 11.83 5.98
C ASN A 15 7.99 10.79 5.77
N ALA A 16 8.19 9.88 4.82
CA ALA A 16 7.29 8.74 4.60
C ALA A 16 7.49 7.63 5.62
N LEU A 17 8.67 7.57 6.25
CA LEU A 17 8.98 6.72 7.39
C LEU A 17 9.53 7.58 8.52
N LEU A 18 8.80 7.64 9.61
CA LEU A 18 9.19 8.32 10.85
C LEU A 18 9.56 7.28 11.91
N GLU A 19 10.55 7.59 12.73
CA GLU A 19 10.95 6.83 13.93
C GLU A 19 10.67 7.68 15.16
N GLY A 20 10.16 7.05 16.23
CA GLY A 20 9.73 7.71 17.46
C GLY A 20 8.68 6.87 18.18
N HIS A 21 7.80 7.50 18.95
CA HIS A 21 6.69 6.82 19.61
C HIS A 21 5.37 7.36 19.05
N PHE A 22 4.59 6.51 18.40
CA PHE A 22 3.34 6.89 17.72
C PHE A 22 2.17 6.07 18.24
N VAL A 23 1.03 6.73 18.42
CA VAL A 23 -0.26 6.05 18.62
C VAL A 23 -0.96 5.98 17.27
N LEU A 24 -1.27 4.76 16.84
CA LEU A 24 -1.93 4.47 15.57
C LEU A 24 -3.45 4.60 15.70
N SER A 25 -4.17 4.70 14.59
CA SER A 25 -5.64 4.75 14.56
C SER A 25 -6.32 3.53 15.21
N SER A 26 -5.59 2.42 15.34
CA SER A 26 -6.05 1.22 16.07
C SER A 26 -5.91 1.34 17.60
N GLY A 27 -5.37 2.45 18.13
CA GLY A 27 -5.01 2.60 19.54
C GLY A 27 -3.72 1.88 19.95
N LEU A 28 -3.06 1.16 19.01
CA LEU A 28 -1.79 0.51 19.30
C LEU A 28 -0.63 1.50 19.17
N HIS A 29 0.39 1.27 19.98
CA HIS A 29 1.64 2.04 19.96
C HIS A 29 2.66 1.43 19.03
N SER A 30 3.49 2.27 18.39
CA SER A 30 4.52 1.82 17.45
C SER A 30 5.76 2.71 17.50
N PRO A 31 6.98 2.15 17.38
CA PRO A 31 8.20 2.92 17.23
C PRO A 31 8.37 3.53 15.83
N LYS A 32 7.49 3.20 14.90
CA LYS A 32 7.55 3.67 13.52
C LYS A 32 6.19 4.07 13.00
N TYR A 33 6.17 5.11 12.19
CA TYR A 33 4.98 5.56 11.47
C TYR A 33 5.26 5.66 9.97
N ILE A 34 4.33 5.19 9.16
CA ILE A 34 4.45 5.16 7.70
C ILE A 34 3.34 5.98 7.08
N GLN A 35 3.73 6.94 6.23
CA GLN A 35 2.83 7.80 5.47
C GLN A 35 3.35 7.95 4.03
N CYS A 36 2.92 7.05 3.15
CA CYS A 36 3.36 7.04 1.76
C CYS A 36 2.97 8.29 0.97
N ALA A 37 1.92 9.01 1.37
CA ALA A 37 1.55 10.28 0.76
C ALA A 37 2.70 11.31 0.80
N LYS A 38 3.53 11.30 1.85
CA LYS A 38 4.73 12.17 1.97
C LYS A 38 5.82 11.83 0.95
N LEU A 39 5.97 10.58 0.56
CA LEU A 39 6.82 10.18 -0.56
C LEU A 39 6.20 10.61 -1.89
N LEU A 40 4.91 10.31 -2.07
CA LEU A 40 4.19 10.53 -3.33
C LEU A 40 3.98 12.03 -3.62
N SER A 41 3.99 12.90 -2.59
CA SER A 41 3.99 14.35 -2.77
C SER A 41 5.31 14.92 -3.32
N GLN A 42 6.35 14.09 -3.49
CA GLN A 42 7.65 14.44 -4.05
C GLN A 42 7.93 13.60 -5.31
N PRO A 43 7.33 13.93 -6.48
CA PRO A 43 7.32 13.05 -7.66
C PRO A 43 8.70 12.59 -8.11
N HIS A 44 9.70 13.48 -8.10
CA HIS A 44 11.07 13.16 -8.50
C HIS A 44 11.75 12.10 -7.59
N LYS A 45 11.40 12.05 -6.29
CA LYS A 45 11.89 11.01 -5.37
C LYS A 45 11.06 9.74 -5.47
N ALA A 46 9.75 9.87 -5.65
CA ALA A 46 8.84 8.77 -5.84
C ALA A 46 9.12 7.99 -7.13
N ASP A 47 9.52 8.67 -8.22
CA ASP A 47 9.83 8.08 -9.52
C ASP A 47 10.83 6.91 -9.44
N LEU A 48 11.91 7.08 -8.66
CA LEU A 48 12.91 6.02 -8.47
C LEU A 48 12.30 4.74 -7.86
N ILE A 49 11.41 4.91 -6.88
CA ILE A 49 10.73 3.80 -6.21
C ILE A 49 9.69 3.18 -7.14
N CYS A 50 8.89 4.02 -7.81
CA CYS A 50 7.84 3.57 -8.73
C CYS A 50 8.42 2.80 -9.93
N LYS A 51 9.49 3.28 -10.55
CA LYS A 51 10.20 2.57 -11.64
C LYS A 51 10.72 1.22 -11.17
N SER A 52 11.30 1.15 -9.97
CA SER A 52 11.80 -0.10 -9.41
C SER A 52 10.66 -1.09 -9.11
N LEU A 53 9.54 -0.60 -8.57
CA LEU A 53 8.34 -1.40 -8.31
C LEU A 53 7.71 -1.89 -9.62
N ALA A 54 7.58 -1.03 -10.62
CA ALA A 54 7.05 -1.42 -11.94
C ALA A 54 7.87 -2.54 -12.60
N LYS A 55 9.20 -2.51 -12.48
CA LYS A 55 10.07 -3.60 -12.93
C LYS A 55 9.78 -4.92 -12.19
N LYS A 56 9.60 -4.87 -10.85
CA LYS A 56 9.21 -6.05 -10.07
C LYS A 56 7.85 -6.60 -10.49
N ILE A 57 6.87 -5.71 -10.72
CA ILE A 57 5.52 -6.08 -11.15
C ILE A 57 5.59 -6.80 -12.49
N LYS A 58 6.26 -6.22 -13.50
CA LYS A 58 6.45 -6.84 -14.82
C LYS A 58 7.07 -8.25 -14.75
N LYS A 59 8.05 -8.44 -13.88
CA LYS A 59 8.72 -9.74 -13.69
C LYS A 59 7.81 -10.80 -13.07
N ASN A 60 6.85 -10.41 -12.23
CA ASN A 60 6.06 -11.34 -11.41
C ASN A 60 4.65 -11.62 -11.94
N PHE A 61 4.12 -10.77 -12.82
CA PHE A 61 2.79 -10.95 -13.38
C PHE A 61 2.86 -11.05 -14.90
N LYS A 62 2.42 -12.20 -15.45
CA LYS A 62 2.42 -12.46 -16.90
C LYS A 62 1.45 -11.57 -17.66
N LYS A 63 0.29 -11.28 -17.07
CA LYS A 63 -0.77 -10.49 -17.68
C LYS A 63 -1.39 -9.52 -16.67
N ILE A 64 -1.41 -8.25 -17.03
CA ILE A 64 -2.15 -7.18 -16.35
C ILE A 64 -2.84 -6.39 -17.43
N ASP A 65 -4.15 -6.28 -17.36
CA ASP A 65 -4.94 -5.49 -18.30
C ASP A 65 -5.38 -4.16 -17.66
N LEU A 66 -5.61 -4.15 -16.33
CA LEU A 66 -6.15 -3.03 -15.58
C LEU A 66 -5.49 -2.96 -14.20
N ILE A 67 -5.29 -1.75 -13.70
CA ILE A 67 -4.90 -1.48 -12.31
C ILE A 67 -6.11 -0.95 -11.56
N LEU A 68 -6.41 -1.53 -10.40
CA LEU A 68 -7.42 -1.07 -9.47
C LEU A 68 -6.77 -0.57 -8.20
N ALA A 69 -6.97 0.70 -7.88
CA ALA A 69 -6.43 1.35 -6.68
C ALA A 69 -7.55 1.66 -5.67
N PRO A 70 -7.45 1.24 -4.41
CA PRO A 70 -8.38 1.71 -3.39
C PRO A 70 -8.06 3.15 -2.99
N ALA A 71 -9.06 4.02 -3.02
CA ALA A 71 -8.94 5.40 -2.56
C ALA A 71 -8.76 5.43 -1.03
N ILE A 72 -8.01 6.42 -0.50
CA ILE A 72 -7.35 7.53 -1.19
C ILE A 72 -5.87 7.19 -1.47
N GLY A 73 -5.21 6.43 -0.57
CA GLY A 73 -3.77 6.18 -0.58
C GLY A 73 -3.27 5.52 -1.87
N GLY A 74 -4.08 4.61 -2.44
CA GLY A 74 -3.73 3.87 -3.65
C GLY A 74 -3.79 4.68 -4.95
N ILE A 75 -4.51 5.84 -4.99
CA ILE A 75 -4.77 6.54 -6.26
C ILE A 75 -3.49 6.99 -6.94
N VAL A 76 -2.65 7.76 -6.22
CA VAL A 76 -1.44 8.35 -6.81
C VAL A 76 -0.46 7.27 -7.26
N ILE A 77 -0.22 6.27 -6.43
CA ILE A 77 0.69 5.17 -6.81
C ILE A 77 0.08 4.30 -7.92
N GLY A 78 -1.23 4.09 -7.92
CA GLY A 78 -1.94 3.39 -8.97
C GLY A 78 -1.75 4.07 -10.32
N TYR A 79 -1.99 5.38 -10.38
CA TYR A 79 -1.76 6.18 -11.58
C TYR A 79 -0.31 6.09 -12.08
N GLU A 80 0.66 6.27 -11.19
CA GLU A 80 2.08 6.24 -11.56
C GLU A 80 2.52 4.86 -12.08
N ILE A 81 2.07 3.78 -11.44
CA ILE A 81 2.34 2.42 -11.92
C ILE A 81 1.61 2.16 -13.24
N GLY A 82 0.38 2.64 -13.40
CA GLY A 82 -0.36 2.56 -14.67
C GLY A 82 0.38 3.21 -15.83
N LYS A 83 0.87 4.43 -15.62
CA LYS A 83 1.71 5.15 -16.58
C LYS A 83 2.96 4.34 -16.95
N LEU A 84 3.70 3.82 -15.96
CA LEU A 84 4.93 3.06 -16.17
C LEU A 84 4.69 1.69 -16.84
N LEU A 85 3.54 1.08 -16.61
CA LEU A 85 3.15 -0.19 -17.22
C LEU A 85 2.38 -0.01 -18.54
N LYS A 86 1.99 1.22 -18.89
CA LYS A 86 1.08 1.56 -20.00
C LYS A 86 -0.24 0.79 -19.88
N LYS A 87 -0.87 0.86 -18.69
CA LYS A 87 -2.14 0.21 -18.38
C LYS A 87 -3.14 1.22 -17.85
N GLU A 88 -4.40 1.02 -18.23
CA GLU A 88 -5.51 1.75 -17.66
C GLU A 88 -5.52 1.58 -16.15
N THR A 89 -5.80 2.69 -15.44
CA THR A 89 -5.89 2.71 -13.98
C THR A 89 -7.20 3.32 -13.56
N ILE A 90 -7.95 2.59 -12.76
CA ILE A 90 -9.17 3.05 -12.11
C ILE A 90 -9.01 2.95 -10.60
N PHE A 91 -9.90 3.63 -9.88
CA PHE A 91 -9.93 3.50 -8.43
C PHE A 91 -11.34 3.20 -7.93
N CYS A 92 -11.41 2.58 -6.76
CA CYS A 92 -12.63 2.44 -5.99
C CYS A 92 -12.58 3.34 -4.76
N GLU A 93 -13.73 3.88 -4.38
CA GLU A 93 -13.86 4.78 -3.25
C GLU A 93 -14.88 4.28 -2.24
N ARG A 94 -14.77 4.71 -0.98
CA ARG A 94 -15.71 4.29 0.05
C ARG A 94 -17.01 5.10 -0.03
N LEU A 95 -18.12 4.38 -0.13
CA LEU A 95 -19.45 4.92 0.05
C LEU A 95 -20.13 4.08 1.13
N ASN A 96 -20.60 4.71 2.19
CA ASN A 96 -21.19 4.03 3.34
C ASN A 96 -20.36 2.85 3.86
N GLY A 97 -19.05 3.08 4.01
CA GLY A 97 -18.10 2.10 4.53
C GLY A 97 -17.68 0.98 3.56
N LYS A 98 -18.26 0.88 2.36
CA LYS A 98 -17.97 -0.16 1.36
C LYS A 98 -17.25 0.43 0.16
N PHE A 99 -16.30 -0.29 -0.42
CA PHE A 99 -15.71 0.11 -1.69
C PHE A 99 -16.67 -0.13 -2.84
N VAL A 100 -16.79 0.90 -3.69
CA VAL A 100 -17.61 0.91 -4.91
C VAL A 100 -16.84 1.53 -6.07
N LEU A 101 -17.18 1.14 -7.29
CA LEU A 101 -16.74 1.82 -8.50
C LEU A 101 -17.75 2.94 -8.80
N ARG A 102 -17.26 4.15 -9.05
CA ARG A 102 -18.04 5.33 -9.40
C ARG A 102 -17.39 6.03 -10.59
N ARG A 103 -17.86 7.25 -10.92
CA ARG A 103 -17.26 8.11 -11.98
C ARG A 103 -17.24 7.44 -13.35
N GLY A 104 -18.22 6.56 -13.63
CA GLY A 104 -18.24 5.80 -14.87
C GLY A 104 -17.22 4.65 -14.94
N PHE A 105 -16.46 4.39 -13.86
CA PHE A 105 -15.54 3.27 -13.85
C PHE A 105 -16.26 1.93 -13.77
N PHE A 106 -15.80 1.00 -14.59
CA PHE A 106 -16.25 -0.38 -14.57
C PHE A 106 -15.10 -1.33 -14.92
N ILE A 107 -15.22 -2.57 -14.53
CA ILE A 107 -14.25 -3.63 -14.86
C ILE A 107 -14.90 -4.57 -15.86
N LYS A 108 -14.32 -4.69 -17.06
CA LYS A 108 -14.83 -5.60 -18.09
C LYS A 108 -14.64 -7.06 -17.66
N ARG A 109 -15.57 -7.93 -18.08
CA ARG A 109 -15.45 -9.38 -17.87
C ARG A 109 -14.10 -9.90 -18.41
N ASN A 110 -13.54 -10.89 -17.75
CA ASN A 110 -12.25 -11.53 -18.10
C ASN A 110 -11.00 -10.63 -18.03
N THR A 111 -11.13 -9.36 -17.65
CA THR A 111 -10.00 -8.45 -17.43
C THR A 111 -9.09 -8.98 -16.31
N SER A 112 -7.78 -8.99 -16.52
CA SER A 112 -6.79 -9.35 -15.50
C SER A 112 -6.41 -8.10 -14.70
N VAL A 113 -6.82 -8.03 -13.45
CA VAL A 113 -6.75 -6.82 -12.60
C VAL A 113 -5.65 -6.95 -11.56
N LEU A 114 -4.71 -5.99 -11.53
CA LEU A 114 -3.75 -5.83 -10.44
C LEU A 114 -4.32 -4.85 -9.42
N ILE A 115 -4.36 -5.23 -8.15
CA ILE A 115 -4.67 -4.31 -7.04
C ILE A 115 -3.39 -3.61 -6.62
N MET A 116 -3.41 -2.25 -6.63
CA MET A 116 -2.26 -1.41 -6.29
C MET A 116 -2.56 -0.55 -5.07
N GLU A 117 -1.79 -0.74 -4.00
CA GLU A 117 -1.89 -0.02 -2.73
C GLU A 117 -0.62 0.80 -2.46
N ASP A 118 -0.70 1.79 -1.62
CA ASP A 118 0.47 2.44 -1.06
C ASP A 118 1.11 1.58 0.04
N VAL A 119 0.32 1.11 1.00
CA VAL A 119 0.76 0.23 2.11
C VAL A 119 -0.21 -0.92 2.30
N ILE A 120 0.29 -2.15 2.30
CA ILE A 120 -0.48 -3.32 2.71
C ILE A 120 -0.12 -3.66 4.16
N THR A 121 -1.15 -3.71 5.03
CA THR A 121 -1.06 -4.14 6.43
C THR A 121 -1.81 -5.46 6.64
N THR A 122 -3.08 -5.42 6.98
CA THR A 122 -3.93 -6.61 7.09
C THR A 122 -4.46 -7.10 5.74
N GLY A 123 -4.38 -6.27 4.69
CA GLY A 123 -4.96 -6.54 3.39
C GLY A 123 -6.49 -6.45 3.34
N LYS A 124 -7.13 -5.84 4.36
CA LYS A 124 -8.61 -5.69 4.40
C LYS A 124 -9.12 -4.93 3.17
N SER A 125 -8.58 -3.75 2.87
CA SER A 125 -8.94 -2.94 1.71
C SER A 125 -8.74 -3.70 0.40
N SER A 126 -7.58 -4.32 0.24
CA SER A 126 -7.27 -5.14 -0.95
C SER A 126 -8.26 -6.29 -1.13
N MET A 127 -8.68 -6.96 -0.04
CA MET A 127 -9.68 -8.04 -0.13
C MET A 127 -11.10 -7.53 -0.42
N GLU A 128 -11.43 -6.31 -0.04
CA GLU A 128 -12.66 -5.65 -0.46
C GLU A 128 -12.63 -5.37 -1.98
N CYS A 129 -11.50 -4.92 -2.53
CA CYS A 129 -11.31 -4.76 -3.97
C CYS A 129 -11.47 -6.08 -4.74
N VAL A 130 -11.03 -7.21 -4.17
CA VAL A 130 -11.25 -8.54 -4.76
C VAL A 130 -12.73 -8.84 -4.96
N LYS A 131 -13.60 -8.39 -4.04
CA LYS A 131 -15.05 -8.56 -4.20
C LYS A 131 -15.60 -7.82 -5.44
N LEU A 132 -15.09 -6.60 -5.72
CA LEU A 132 -15.47 -5.83 -6.93
C LEU A 132 -15.03 -6.56 -8.20
N ILE A 133 -13.78 -7.07 -8.22
CA ILE A 133 -13.24 -7.85 -9.33
C ILE A 133 -14.11 -9.09 -9.61
N LYS A 134 -14.47 -9.84 -8.56
CA LYS A 134 -15.30 -11.03 -8.68
C LYS A 134 -16.72 -10.69 -9.17
N LYS A 135 -17.35 -9.62 -8.62
CA LYS A 135 -18.65 -9.14 -9.07
C LYS A 135 -18.67 -8.83 -10.57
N SER A 136 -17.58 -8.31 -11.10
CA SER A 136 -17.40 -8.00 -12.52
C SER A 136 -17.02 -9.22 -13.39
N ARG A 137 -16.96 -10.43 -12.80
CA ARG A 137 -16.50 -11.65 -13.49
C ARG A 137 -15.10 -11.47 -14.12
N ALA A 138 -14.26 -10.64 -13.52
CA ALA A 138 -12.87 -10.39 -13.90
C ALA A 138 -11.91 -11.28 -13.10
N LYS A 139 -10.64 -11.30 -13.50
CA LYS A 139 -9.59 -12.15 -12.92
C LYS A 139 -8.65 -11.30 -12.06
N LEU A 140 -8.33 -11.76 -10.87
CA LEU A 140 -7.32 -11.14 -10.03
C LEU A 140 -5.92 -11.55 -10.52
N ALA A 141 -5.14 -10.60 -11.06
CA ALA A 141 -3.73 -10.81 -11.37
C ALA A 141 -2.90 -10.99 -10.09
N GLY A 142 -3.07 -10.09 -9.13
CA GLY A 142 -2.38 -10.13 -7.84
C GLY A 142 -2.46 -8.82 -7.09
N PHE A 143 -1.51 -8.65 -6.16
CA PHE A 143 -1.42 -7.48 -5.28
C PHE A 143 -0.03 -6.87 -5.37
N ALA A 144 0.02 -5.54 -5.39
CA ALA A 144 1.28 -4.80 -5.29
C ALA A 144 1.15 -3.60 -4.34
N SER A 145 2.26 -3.18 -3.74
CA SER A 145 2.32 -2.00 -2.88
C SER A 145 3.71 -1.36 -2.87
N ILE A 146 3.81 -0.11 -2.46
CA ILE A 146 5.10 0.48 -2.14
C ILE A 146 5.67 -0.25 -0.92
N ILE A 147 4.89 -0.33 0.15
CA ILE A 147 5.34 -0.93 1.41
C ILE A 147 4.45 -2.13 1.77
N ASP A 148 5.10 -3.26 2.04
CA ASP A 148 4.48 -4.39 2.71
C ASP A 148 4.84 -4.32 4.20
N ARG A 149 3.84 -4.06 5.02
CA ARG A 149 3.90 -4.02 6.49
C ARG A 149 3.11 -5.17 7.11
N SER A 150 2.80 -6.17 6.30
CA SER A 150 1.96 -7.27 6.75
C SER A 150 2.66 -8.19 7.74
N ASN A 151 1.90 -8.62 8.75
CA ASN A 151 2.27 -9.70 9.65
C ASN A 151 1.49 -10.96 9.25
N LYS A 152 2.16 -12.11 9.16
CA LYS A 152 1.56 -13.39 8.75
C LYS A 152 0.30 -13.75 9.56
N LYS A 153 0.25 -13.42 10.86
CA LYS A 153 -0.89 -13.72 11.76
C LYS A 153 -2.18 -13.00 11.35
N ASN A 154 -2.07 -11.75 10.83
CA ASN A 154 -3.21 -10.87 10.58
C ASN A 154 -3.49 -10.63 9.08
N LEU A 155 -2.64 -11.16 8.20
CA LEU A 155 -2.77 -10.94 6.77
C LEU A 155 -3.91 -11.75 6.16
N LYS A 156 -4.88 -11.06 5.57
CA LYS A 156 -6.04 -11.67 4.88
C LYS A 156 -5.72 -12.14 3.46
N ILE A 157 -4.62 -11.68 2.89
CA ILE A 157 -4.18 -12.04 1.53
C ILE A 157 -3.40 -13.35 1.61
N LYS A 158 -3.91 -14.39 0.92
CA LYS A 158 -3.23 -15.69 0.82
C LYS A 158 -2.24 -15.77 -0.35
N LYS A 159 -2.29 -14.84 -1.30
CA LYS A 159 -1.38 -14.78 -2.45
C LYS A 159 -0.16 -13.91 -2.14
N LYS A 160 0.93 -14.11 -2.89
CA LYS A 160 2.14 -13.30 -2.79
C LYS A 160 1.84 -11.84 -3.11
N ILE A 161 2.35 -10.94 -2.27
CA ILE A 161 2.32 -9.49 -2.48
C ILE A 161 3.64 -9.10 -3.14
N ILE A 162 3.59 -8.32 -4.21
CA ILE A 162 4.77 -7.73 -4.83
C ILE A 162 4.92 -6.32 -4.29
N SER A 163 5.81 -6.15 -3.33
CA SER A 163 6.10 -4.84 -2.75
C SER A 163 7.47 -4.30 -3.17
N TYR A 164 7.59 -2.97 -3.17
CA TYR A 164 8.90 -2.36 -3.34
C TYR A 164 9.81 -2.71 -2.16
N ILE A 165 9.32 -2.53 -0.94
CA ILE A 165 10.03 -2.84 0.29
C ILE A 165 9.08 -3.47 1.32
N LYS A 166 9.62 -4.41 2.11
CA LYS A 166 8.95 -4.92 3.30
C LYS A 166 9.58 -4.27 4.53
N ILE A 167 8.74 -3.72 5.40
CA ILE A 167 9.16 -3.08 6.65
C ILE A 167 8.41 -3.71 7.80
N ASP A 168 9.14 -4.30 8.72
CA ASP A 168 8.55 -4.75 9.98
C ASP A 168 8.33 -3.55 10.90
N VAL A 169 7.09 -3.43 11.36
CA VAL A 169 6.65 -2.35 12.25
C VAL A 169 5.94 -2.96 13.44
N PRO A 170 6.67 -3.23 14.53
CA PRO A 170 6.06 -3.80 15.72
C PRO A 170 5.02 -2.85 16.30
N THR A 171 3.97 -3.44 16.86
CA THR A 171 2.89 -2.71 17.54
C THR A 171 2.65 -3.32 18.92
N PHE A 172 2.32 -2.45 19.89
CA PHE A 172 2.18 -2.82 21.29
C PHE A 172 0.88 -2.24 21.86
N LYS A 173 0.28 -2.93 22.82
CA LYS A 173 -0.78 -2.36 23.64
C LYS A 173 -0.17 -1.36 24.63
N SER A 174 -0.95 -0.37 25.09
CA SER A 174 -0.49 0.66 26.04
C SER A 174 0.09 0.08 27.33
N ASN A 175 -0.45 -1.04 27.81
CA ASN A 175 0.01 -1.74 29.00
C ASN A 175 1.21 -2.70 28.76
N GLN A 176 1.67 -2.85 27.51
CA GLN A 176 2.76 -3.77 27.11
C GLN A 176 3.87 -3.04 26.31
N LEU A 177 4.13 -1.77 26.66
CA LEU A 177 5.16 -0.98 25.98
C LEU A 177 6.56 -1.41 26.39
N PRO A 178 7.49 -1.59 25.44
CA PRO A 178 8.91 -1.77 25.73
C PRO A 178 9.47 -0.56 26.49
N ALA A 179 10.44 -0.79 27.37
CA ALA A 179 11.02 0.25 28.23
C ALA A 179 11.62 1.44 27.44
N ASN A 180 12.26 1.16 26.32
CA ASN A 180 12.78 2.19 25.42
C ASN A 180 11.67 3.07 24.80
N LEU A 181 10.51 2.51 24.51
CA LEU A 181 9.39 3.25 23.92
C LEU A 181 8.66 4.08 24.96
N LYS A 182 8.57 3.60 26.21
CA LYS A 182 7.96 4.35 27.34
C LYS A 182 8.65 5.68 27.61
N LYS A 183 9.96 5.77 27.37
CA LYS A 183 10.77 6.97 27.62
C LYS A 183 10.59 8.06 26.57
N ILE A 184 9.97 7.77 25.44
CA ILE A 184 9.78 8.72 24.35
C ILE A 184 8.35 9.27 24.43
N PRO A 185 8.14 10.59 24.50
CA PRO A 185 6.81 11.18 24.35
C PRO A 185 6.14 10.71 23.07
N TYR A 186 4.88 10.31 23.14
CA TYR A 186 4.18 9.82 21.98
C TYR A 186 3.45 10.95 21.23
N ALA A 187 3.37 10.80 19.91
CA ALA A 187 2.58 11.66 19.04
C ALA A 187 1.38 10.89 18.50
N PHE A 188 0.21 11.51 18.52
CA PHE A 188 -0.94 11.04 17.77
C PHE A 188 -0.76 11.39 16.30
N ARG A 189 -0.92 10.41 15.42
CA ARG A 189 -0.93 10.60 13.98
C ARG A 189 -2.26 10.09 13.44
N TYR A 190 -3.26 10.96 13.52
CA TYR A 190 -4.55 10.74 12.87
C TYR A 190 -4.46 11.28 11.44
N LEU A 191 -4.90 10.50 10.53
CA LEU A 191 -4.96 10.84 9.11
C LEU A 191 -6.33 10.56 8.58
#